data_37b14a6984179c898ce6c2c6c2861f02
#
_entry.id   37b14a6984179c898ce6c2c6c2861f02
#
_cell.length_a   1.000
_cell.length_b   1.000
_cell.length_c   1.000
_cell.angle_alpha   90.00
_cell.angle_beta   90.00
_cell.angle_gamma   90.00
#
_symmetry.space_group_name_H-M   'P 1'
#
loop_
_entity.id
_entity.type
_entity.pdbx_description
1 polymer ?
#
loop_
_entity_poly.entity_id
_entity_poly.type
_entity_poly.pdbx_seq_one_letter_code
_entity_poly.pdbx_strand_id
1 'polypeptide(L)'
;VCGGTQDNFSLCGPSGTSNTWGTRTSDWYIVNGGDGFQPIPDPVDHRYIYATSQTGGLTRFDRTTGRGQAIRPPAGGTLAAAQSGAAGGRGGGGGERVNWDAPYIISPHLNTRLYWGNNFLYKSDDRGASWARVSPDLTRNLDPREIPIMGKLWPPDAIAFRESTTDLSTIVSVDESPLIPGLLSV
;
A
#
# COMPACT_ATOMS: atom_id res chain seq x y z
N VAL A 1 14.96 -6.34 -11.12
CA VAL A 1 13.53 -6.04 -11.33
C VAL A 1 12.70 -6.56 -10.19
N CYS A 2 11.59 -5.88 -9.90
CA CYS A 2 10.61 -6.31 -8.92
C CYS A 2 9.21 -6.29 -9.56
N GLY A 3 8.33 -7.15 -9.09
CA GLY A 3 6.93 -7.20 -9.51
C GLY A 3 6.06 -7.88 -8.48
N GLY A 4 4.80 -7.44 -8.43
CA GLY A 4 3.77 -8.08 -7.62
C GLY A 4 2.88 -8.96 -8.49
N THR A 5 2.41 -10.04 -7.93
CA THR A 5 1.48 -10.97 -8.58
C THR A 5 0.35 -11.30 -7.62
N GLN A 6 -0.87 -11.26 -8.12
CA GLN A 6 -2.01 -11.67 -7.32
C GLN A 6 -1.84 -13.14 -6.90
N ASP A 7 -2.15 -13.45 -5.64
CA ASP A 7 -2.02 -14.77 -4.99
C ASP A 7 -0.59 -15.32 -4.87
N ASN A 8 0.42 -14.66 -5.46
CA ASN A 8 1.79 -15.18 -5.58
C ASN A 8 2.88 -14.17 -5.16
N PHE A 9 2.57 -13.30 -4.20
CA PHE A 9 3.52 -12.43 -3.51
C PHE A 9 4.10 -11.28 -4.35
N SER A 10 4.90 -10.44 -3.72
CA SER A 10 5.82 -9.52 -4.38
C SER A 10 7.21 -10.11 -4.40
N LEU A 11 7.81 -10.14 -5.58
CA LEU A 11 9.08 -10.79 -5.86
C LEU A 11 10.08 -9.82 -6.45
N CYS A 12 11.35 -10.00 -6.11
CA CYS A 12 12.45 -9.29 -6.76
C CYS A 12 13.52 -10.27 -7.21
N GLY A 13 14.18 -9.94 -8.32
CA GLY A 13 15.26 -10.72 -8.89
C GLY A 13 16.11 -9.90 -9.85
N PRO A 14 17.20 -10.49 -10.38
CA PRO A 14 18.08 -9.81 -11.33
C PRO A 14 17.37 -9.62 -12.68
N SER A 15 17.63 -8.50 -13.35
CA SER A 15 17.18 -8.25 -14.73
C SER A 15 18.06 -8.91 -15.76
N GLY A 16 19.24 -9.37 -15.36
CA GLY A 16 20.20 -10.06 -16.20
C GLY A 16 21.23 -10.81 -15.38
N THR A 17 21.96 -11.71 -16.01
CA THR A 17 22.98 -12.53 -15.35
C THR A 17 24.11 -12.83 -16.34
N SER A 18 25.32 -12.98 -15.83
CA SER A 18 26.47 -13.52 -16.61
C SER A 18 26.48 -15.05 -16.64
N ASN A 19 25.54 -15.71 -15.98
CA ASN A 19 25.45 -17.17 -16.00
C ASN A 19 24.98 -17.63 -17.37
N THR A 20 25.68 -18.62 -17.96
CA THR A 20 25.34 -19.18 -19.27
C THR A 20 23.97 -19.84 -19.34
N TRP A 21 23.41 -20.23 -18.19
CA TRP A 21 22.05 -20.82 -18.04
C TRP A 21 20.95 -19.76 -17.85
N GLY A 22 21.30 -18.46 -17.87
CA GLY A 22 20.33 -17.40 -17.66
C GLY A 22 19.94 -17.20 -16.19
N THR A 23 18.92 -16.38 -15.98
CA THR A 23 18.32 -16.15 -14.66
C THR A 23 17.49 -17.36 -14.23
N ARG A 24 17.70 -17.83 -13.01
CA ARG A 24 17.03 -19.01 -12.45
C ARG A 24 15.96 -18.62 -11.46
N THR A 25 15.03 -19.54 -11.15
CA THR A 25 14.02 -19.36 -10.08
C THR A 25 14.68 -19.09 -8.73
N SER A 26 15.83 -19.70 -8.43
CA SER A 26 16.60 -19.46 -7.20
C SER A 26 17.19 -18.06 -7.06
N ASP A 27 17.23 -17.28 -8.14
CA ASP A 27 17.72 -15.90 -8.12
C ASP A 27 16.65 -14.89 -7.69
N TRP A 28 15.40 -15.36 -7.56
CA TRP A 28 14.26 -14.57 -7.12
C TRP A 28 13.99 -14.77 -5.64
N TYR A 29 13.59 -13.70 -4.96
CA TYR A 29 13.24 -13.73 -3.54
C TYR A 29 11.96 -12.96 -3.26
N ILE A 30 11.23 -13.44 -2.27
CA ILE A 30 9.97 -12.83 -1.83
C ILE A 30 10.29 -11.62 -0.94
N VAL A 31 9.69 -10.47 -1.24
CA VAL A 31 9.82 -9.24 -0.46
C VAL A 31 8.58 -8.93 0.38
N ASN A 32 7.41 -9.42 -0.04
CA ASN A 32 6.17 -9.30 0.70
C ASN A 32 5.22 -10.47 0.38
N GLY A 33 4.46 -10.90 1.38
CA GLY A 33 3.46 -11.95 1.23
C GLY A 33 2.10 -11.43 0.77
N GLY A 34 1.17 -12.35 0.50
CA GLY A 34 -0.19 -12.06 0.06
C GLY A 34 -0.28 -11.71 -1.42
N ASP A 35 -1.32 -10.97 -1.81
CA ASP A 35 -1.42 -10.43 -3.16
C ASP A 35 -0.35 -9.36 -3.35
N GLY A 36 0.50 -9.55 -4.34
CA GLY A 36 1.55 -8.58 -4.64
C GLY A 36 1.05 -7.53 -5.63
N PHE A 37 1.35 -6.25 -5.34
CA PHE A 37 1.01 -5.15 -6.22
C PHE A 37 2.27 -4.45 -6.72
N GLN A 38 2.69 -3.38 -6.08
CA GLN A 38 3.78 -2.54 -6.54
C GLN A 38 4.98 -2.59 -5.57
N PRO A 39 5.98 -3.44 -5.79
CA PRO A 39 7.23 -3.37 -5.05
C PRO A 39 8.14 -2.30 -5.64
N ILE A 40 8.58 -1.34 -4.80
CA ILE A 40 9.45 -0.23 -5.18
C ILE A 40 10.75 -0.30 -4.38
N PRO A 41 11.91 -0.57 -5.02
CA PRO A 41 13.20 -0.40 -4.39
C PRO A 41 13.46 1.08 -4.04
N ASP A 42 14.06 1.34 -2.87
CA ASP A 42 14.52 2.68 -2.52
C ASP A 42 15.53 3.14 -3.60
N PRO A 43 15.32 4.29 -4.24
CA PRO A 43 16.15 4.72 -5.37
C PRO A 43 17.57 5.13 -4.99
N VAL A 44 17.84 5.35 -3.72
CA VAL A 44 19.16 5.77 -3.18
C VAL A 44 19.78 4.69 -2.32
N ASP A 45 18.99 4.12 -1.39
CA ASP A 45 19.46 3.06 -0.50
C ASP A 45 18.83 1.71 -0.91
N HIS A 46 19.48 1.04 -1.85
CA HIS A 46 19.02 -0.24 -2.42
C HIS A 46 18.95 -1.39 -1.40
N ARG A 47 19.27 -1.14 -0.14
CA ARG A 47 19.02 -2.06 0.96
C ARG A 47 17.53 -2.30 1.17
N TYR A 48 16.70 -1.26 0.97
CA TYR A 48 15.29 -1.32 1.25
C TYR A 48 14.44 -1.49 0.00
N ILE A 49 13.41 -2.31 0.11
CA ILE A 49 12.35 -2.45 -0.87
C ILE A 49 11.03 -2.29 -0.13
N TYR A 50 10.16 -1.45 -0.65
CA TYR A 50 8.80 -1.28 -0.14
C TYR A 50 7.86 -2.08 -1.01
N ALA A 51 6.84 -2.70 -0.42
CA ALA A 51 5.85 -3.47 -1.17
C ALA A 51 4.50 -3.44 -0.47
N THR A 52 3.44 -3.30 -1.26
CA THR A 52 2.07 -3.38 -0.78
C THR A 52 1.51 -4.79 -0.91
N SER A 53 0.52 -5.08 -0.08
CA SER A 53 -0.36 -6.24 -0.20
C SER A 53 -1.80 -5.82 0.03
N GLN A 54 -2.72 -6.76 -0.16
CA GLN A 54 -4.16 -6.51 -0.05
C GLN A 54 -4.55 -5.77 1.23
N THR A 55 -5.63 -4.99 1.13
CA THR A 55 -6.19 -4.18 2.22
C THR A 55 -5.23 -3.14 2.81
N GLY A 56 -4.36 -2.60 1.94
CA GLY A 56 -3.42 -1.53 2.29
C GLY A 56 -2.24 -1.96 3.14
N GLY A 57 -1.92 -3.25 3.16
CA GLY A 57 -0.68 -3.72 3.76
C GLY A 57 0.52 -3.03 3.11
N LEU A 58 1.47 -2.56 3.92
CA LEU A 58 2.72 -1.96 3.44
C LEU A 58 3.88 -2.51 4.26
N THR A 59 4.87 -3.05 3.57
CA THR A 59 6.05 -3.67 4.16
C THR A 59 7.31 -2.97 3.65
N ARG A 60 8.26 -2.74 4.55
CA ARG A 60 9.65 -2.40 4.22
C ARG A 60 10.50 -3.66 4.38
N PHE A 61 11.03 -4.16 3.29
CA PHE A 61 11.93 -5.31 3.26
C PHE A 61 13.38 -4.87 3.30
N ASP A 62 14.18 -5.47 4.17
CA ASP A 62 15.61 -5.24 4.30
C ASP A 62 16.37 -6.38 3.62
N ARG A 63 17.01 -6.11 2.49
CA ARG A 63 17.78 -7.07 1.70
C ARG A 63 18.99 -7.64 2.44
N THR A 64 19.55 -6.90 3.40
CA THR A 64 20.75 -7.36 4.13
C THR A 64 20.41 -8.41 5.19
N THR A 65 19.20 -8.33 5.75
CA THR A 65 18.74 -9.26 6.78
C THR A 65 17.72 -10.29 6.25
N GLY A 66 17.17 -10.05 5.05
CA GLY A 66 16.09 -10.86 4.49
C GLY A 66 14.77 -10.73 5.25
N ARG A 67 14.57 -9.65 6.02
CA ARG A 67 13.36 -9.47 6.86
C ARG A 67 12.48 -8.35 6.36
N GLY A 68 11.18 -8.61 6.34
CA GLY A 68 10.13 -7.61 6.14
C GLY A 68 9.63 -7.06 7.48
N GLN A 69 9.41 -5.77 7.54
CA GLN A 69 8.76 -5.07 8.64
C GLN A 69 7.48 -4.42 8.12
N ALA A 70 6.34 -4.72 8.74
CA ALA A 70 5.10 -4.01 8.46
C ALA A 70 5.23 -2.56 8.91
N ILE A 71 4.95 -1.64 7.99
CA ILE A 71 5.09 -0.19 8.21
C ILE A 71 3.83 0.59 7.82
N ARG A 72 2.71 -0.09 7.56
CA ARG A 72 1.43 0.58 7.28
C ARG A 72 1.12 1.61 8.37
N PRO A 73 0.59 2.82 8.02
CA PRO A 73 0.11 3.77 9.02
C PRO A 73 -0.88 3.13 9.98
N PRO A 74 -0.78 3.39 11.30
CA PRO A 74 -1.75 2.90 12.26
C PRO A 74 -3.11 3.57 12.06
N ALA A 75 -4.20 2.83 12.26
CA ALA A 75 -5.53 3.38 12.21
C ALA A 75 -5.68 4.56 13.19
N GLY A 76 -6.25 5.68 12.74
CA GLY A 76 -6.39 6.89 13.56
C GLY A 76 -5.12 7.75 13.66
N GLY A 77 -4.04 7.41 12.97
CA GLY A 77 -2.84 8.25 12.87
C GLY A 77 -1.94 8.28 14.11
N THR A 78 -2.08 7.33 15.04
CA THR A 78 -1.20 7.23 16.22
C THR A 78 -0.35 5.96 16.21
N LEU A 79 0.92 6.10 16.59
CA LEU A 79 1.94 5.03 16.57
C LEU A 79 1.63 3.81 17.45
N ALA A 80 0.71 3.92 18.42
CA ALA A 80 0.46 2.86 19.41
C ALA A 80 -0.22 1.61 18.81
N ALA A 81 -0.91 1.72 17.68
CA ALA A 81 -1.64 0.62 17.04
C ALA A 81 -0.80 -0.24 16.09
N ALA A 82 0.33 0.27 15.60
CA ALA A 82 1.17 -0.41 14.60
C ALA A 82 1.94 -1.61 15.16
N GLN A 83 2.14 -1.69 16.46
CA GLN A 83 2.95 -2.75 17.11
C GLN A 83 2.15 -4.02 17.44
N SER A 84 0.84 -4.01 17.30
CA SER A 84 -0.01 -5.14 17.71
C SER A 84 -0.15 -6.27 16.68
N GLY A 85 0.53 -6.21 15.53
CA GLY A 85 0.56 -7.31 14.55
C GLY A 85 -0.81 -7.74 14.01
N ALA A 86 -1.85 -6.94 14.19
CA ALA A 86 -3.18 -7.21 13.65
C ALA A 86 -3.17 -7.04 12.13
N ALA A 87 -2.82 -8.11 11.45
CA ALA A 87 -3.03 -8.24 10.01
C ALA A 87 -4.50 -8.00 9.69
N GLY A 88 -4.76 -7.02 8.81
CA GLY A 88 -5.91 -6.91 7.96
C GLY A 88 -7.27 -7.36 8.52
N GLY A 89 -7.82 -6.65 9.50
CA GLY A 89 -9.25 -6.71 9.76
C GLY A 89 -9.98 -5.75 8.81
N ARG A 90 -10.99 -6.23 8.09
CA ARG A 90 -11.95 -5.38 7.39
C ARG A 90 -12.56 -4.41 8.39
N GLY A 91 -12.42 -3.13 8.14
CA GLY A 91 -12.96 -2.06 8.98
C GLY A 91 -11.91 -1.39 9.84
N GLY A 92 -11.26 -0.36 9.30
CA GLY A 92 -10.43 0.56 10.06
C GLY A 92 -11.27 1.25 11.14
N GLY A 93 -10.82 1.21 12.39
CA GLY A 93 -11.41 2.02 13.44
C GLY A 93 -11.29 3.51 13.09
N GLY A 94 -12.36 4.27 13.29
CA GLY A 94 -12.32 5.72 13.06
C GLY A 94 -12.74 6.21 11.66
N GLY A 95 -13.51 5.40 10.91
CA GLY A 95 -14.04 5.80 9.60
C GLY A 95 -13.02 5.70 8.46
N GLU A 96 -11.93 4.96 8.66
CA GLU A 96 -10.95 4.69 7.61
C GLU A 96 -11.47 3.66 6.62
N ARG A 97 -11.35 3.99 5.33
CA ARG A 97 -11.69 3.14 4.18
C ARG A 97 -10.43 2.90 3.37
N VAL A 98 -10.16 1.65 3.03
CA VAL A 98 -8.91 1.26 2.40
C VAL A 98 -9.19 0.56 1.07
N ASN A 99 -8.47 0.95 0.04
CA ASN A 99 -8.48 0.23 -1.23
C ASN A 99 -7.79 -1.14 -1.06
N TRP A 100 -8.23 -2.12 -1.85
CA TRP A 100 -7.54 -3.41 -1.93
C TRP A 100 -6.06 -3.22 -2.27
N ASP A 101 -5.79 -2.42 -3.28
CA ASP A 101 -4.47 -1.94 -3.68
C ASP A 101 -4.32 -0.47 -3.27
N ALA A 102 -4.02 -0.22 -2.00
CA ALA A 102 -3.82 1.12 -1.49
C ALA A 102 -2.54 1.75 -2.06
N PRO A 103 -2.61 2.96 -2.63
CA PRO A 103 -1.47 3.59 -3.27
C PRO A 103 -0.44 4.07 -2.26
N TYR A 104 0.83 3.95 -2.65
CA TYR A 104 1.93 4.58 -1.94
C TYR A 104 3.02 5.01 -2.92
N ILE A 105 3.84 5.97 -2.51
CA ILE A 105 5.02 6.41 -3.25
C ILE A 105 6.19 6.67 -2.32
N ILE A 106 7.40 6.62 -2.88
CA ILE A 106 8.61 7.21 -2.31
C ILE A 106 8.75 8.60 -2.92
N SER A 107 8.95 9.62 -2.09
CA SER A 107 9.15 10.99 -2.58
C SER A 107 10.36 11.08 -3.52
N PRO A 108 10.24 11.74 -4.69
CA PRO A 108 11.38 11.99 -5.57
C PRO A 108 12.40 12.97 -4.97
N HIS A 109 12.02 13.71 -3.91
CA HIS A 109 12.89 14.72 -3.26
C HIS A 109 13.61 14.18 -2.03
N LEU A 110 13.09 13.11 -1.40
CA LEU A 110 13.67 12.56 -0.19
C LEU A 110 13.32 11.06 -0.09
N ASN A 111 14.30 10.19 -0.30
CA ASN A 111 14.11 8.74 -0.33
C ASN A 111 13.65 8.12 1.01
N THR A 112 13.77 8.86 2.13
CA THR A 112 13.21 8.45 3.42
C THR A 112 11.74 8.84 3.58
N ARG A 113 11.20 9.66 2.67
CA ARG A 113 9.83 10.12 2.70
C ARG A 113 8.93 9.19 1.91
N LEU A 114 7.87 8.76 2.56
CA LEU A 114 6.81 7.96 1.98
C LEU A 114 5.48 8.71 2.10
N TYR A 115 4.63 8.53 1.09
CA TYR A 115 3.21 8.85 1.17
C TYR A 115 2.40 7.57 1.00
N TRP A 116 1.29 7.46 1.71
CA TRP A 116 0.37 6.34 1.63
C TRP A 116 -1.07 6.85 1.75
N GLY A 117 -1.96 6.32 0.90
CA GLY A 117 -3.34 6.76 0.82
C GLY A 117 -4.36 5.68 1.19
N ASN A 118 -5.34 6.06 2.03
CA ASN A 118 -6.59 5.34 2.19
C ASN A 118 -7.76 6.28 1.79
N ASN A 119 -8.62 6.77 2.68
CA ASN A 119 -9.46 7.95 2.42
C ASN A 119 -8.79 9.24 2.92
N PHE A 120 -7.70 9.12 3.65
CA PHE A 120 -6.81 10.19 4.05
C PHE A 120 -5.44 10.01 3.42
N LEU A 121 -4.64 11.06 3.38
CA LEU A 121 -3.24 10.96 3.01
C LEU A 121 -2.35 10.97 4.25
N TYR A 122 -1.42 10.03 4.30
CA TYR A 122 -0.41 9.89 5.33
C TYR A 122 0.98 10.16 4.77
N LYS A 123 1.84 10.76 5.58
CA LYS A 123 3.24 11.04 5.29
C LYS A 123 4.14 10.47 6.37
N SER A 124 5.24 9.87 5.96
CA SER A 124 6.35 9.48 6.81
C SER A 124 7.63 10.12 6.29
N ASP A 125 8.51 10.61 7.15
CA ASP A 125 9.83 11.12 6.79
C ASP A 125 10.97 10.18 7.23
N ASP A 126 10.64 9.03 7.80
CA ASP A 126 11.57 8.08 8.44
C ASP A 126 11.39 6.62 7.95
N ARG A 127 11.12 6.46 6.66
CA ARG A 127 10.94 5.14 6.01
C ARG A 127 9.80 4.32 6.61
N GLY A 128 8.72 4.98 7.05
CA GLY A 128 7.55 4.32 7.60
C GLY A 128 7.66 3.92 9.07
N ALA A 129 8.71 4.38 9.79
CA ALA A 129 8.81 4.14 11.22
C ALA A 129 7.79 4.96 12.00
N SER A 130 7.45 6.15 11.52
CA SER A 130 6.37 6.98 12.03
C SER A 130 5.55 7.59 10.90
N TRP A 131 4.28 7.93 11.18
CA TRP A 131 3.35 8.48 10.22
C TRP A 131 2.56 9.65 10.78
N ALA A 132 2.33 10.64 9.95
CA ALA A 132 1.41 11.75 10.22
C ALA A 132 0.31 11.75 9.17
N ARG A 133 -0.95 11.88 9.60
CA ARG A 133 -2.06 12.18 8.68
C ARG A 133 -1.94 13.63 8.25
N VAL A 134 -1.84 13.88 6.95
CA VAL A 134 -1.57 15.20 6.38
C VAL A 134 -2.75 15.79 5.58
N SER A 135 -3.89 15.08 5.54
CA SER A 135 -5.08 15.58 4.87
C SER A 135 -6.37 15.34 5.68
N PRO A 136 -7.45 16.08 5.40
CA PRO A 136 -8.80 15.64 5.69
C PRO A 136 -9.17 14.41 4.85
N ASP A 137 -10.41 13.90 4.97
CA ASP A 137 -10.97 12.94 4.01
C ASP A 137 -11.02 13.60 2.62
N LEU A 138 -10.27 13.03 1.67
CA LEU A 138 -10.16 13.55 0.29
C LEU A 138 -11.19 12.93 -0.65
N THR A 139 -12.07 12.08 -0.14
CA THR A 139 -13.02 11.33 -0.94
C THR A 139 -14.44 11.92 -0.85
N ARG A 140 -15.32 11.44 -1.69
CA ARG A 140 -16.74 11.83 -1.67
C ARG A 140 -17.53 11.20 -0.53
N ASN A 141 -16.95 10.25 0.20
CA ASN A 141 -17.60 9.51 1.29
C ASN A 141 -19.01 8.98 0.90
N LEU A 142 -19.10 8.34 -0.27
CA LEU A 142 -20.38 7.87 -0.81
C LEU A 142 -20.94 6.74 0.06
N ASP A 143 -22.25 6.82 0.33
CA ASP A 143 -22.97 5.72 0.98
C ASP A 143 -23.29 4.63 -0.05
N PRO A 144 -22.78 3.39 0.10
CA PRO A 144 -23.09 2.29 -0.81
C PRO A 144 -24.58 2.00 -0.98
N ARG A 145 -25.41 2.37 0.03
CA ARG A 145 -26.87 2.18 0.01
C ARG A 145 -27.58 3.10 -0.97
N GLU A 146 -26.95 4.21 -1.34
CA GLU A 146 -27.48 5.21 -2.26
C GLU A 146 -26.96 5.05 -3.68
N ILE A 147 -26.09 4.05 -3.91
CA ILE A 147 -25.51 3.81 -5.23
C ILE A 147 -26.28 2.69 -5.93
N PRO A 148 -26.91 2.98 -7.08
CA PRO A 148 -27.57 1.95 -7.86
C PRO A 148 -26.52 1.01 -8.49
N ILE A 149 -26.68 -0.29 -8.27
CA ILE A 149 -25.89 -1.33 -8.92
C ILE A 149 -26.75 -1.99 -9.99
N MET A 150 -26.29 -1.98 -11.24
CA MET A 150 -27.06 -2.45 -12.40
C MET A 150 -28.44 -1.75 -12.53
N GLY A 151 -28.48 -0.46 -12.24
CA GLY A 151 -29.71 0.36 -12.34
C GLY A 151 -30.71 0.19 -11.20
N LYS A 152 -30.34 -0.50 -10.13
CA LYS A 152 -31.24 -0.77 -9.00
C LYS A 152 -30.56 -0.49 -7.68
N LEU A 153 -31.29 0.14 -6.75
CA LEU A 153 -30.91 0.18 -5.33
C LEU A 153 -31.28 -1.15 -4.68
N TRP A 154 -30.32 -1.77 -4.04
CA TRP A 154 -30.48 -3.05 -3.37
C TRP A 154 -30.83 -2.85 -1.89
N PRO A 155 -31.74 -3.65 -1.32
CA PRO A 155 -32.09 -3.53 0.08
C PRO A 155 -30.94 -4.05 0.96
N PRO A 156 -30.87 -3.61 2.25
CA PRO A 156 -29.79 -4.00 3.16
C PRO A 156 -29.68 -5.49 3.47
N ASP A 157 -30.74 -6.25 3.23
CA ASP A 157 -30.82 -7.71 3.40
C ASP A 157 -30.49 -8.50 2.12
N ALA A 158 -30.09 -7.82 1.04
CA ALA A 158 -29.61 -8.50 -0.15
C ALA A 158 -28.34 -9.30 0.13
N ILE A 159 -28.23 -10.48 -0.47
CA ILE A 159 -27.05 -11.35 -0.33
C ILE A 159 -25.81 -10.56 -0.75
N ALA A 160 -24.76 -10.60 0.07
CA ALA A 160 -23.49 -9.93 -0.16
C ALA A 160 -23.59 -8.40 -0.35
N PHE A 161 -24.61 -7.74 0.19
CA PHE A 161 -24.89 -6.32 0.01
C PHE A 161 -23.71 -5.38 0.29
N ARG A 162 -22.80 -5.76 1.18
CA ARG A 162 -21.62 -4.98 1.56
C ARG A 162 -20.32 -5.78 1.47
N GLU A 163 -20.36 -6.94 0.86
CA GLU A 163 -19.17 -7.75 0.67
C GLU A 163 -18.43 -7.25 -0.56
N SER A 164 -17.31 -6.62 -0.34
CA SER A 164 -16.43 -6.07 -1.36
C SER A 164 -14.99 -6.27 -0.94
N THR A 165 -14.10 -6.48 -1.90
CA THR A 165 -12.65 -6.53 -1.66
C THR A 165 -12.09 -5.14 -1.35
N THR A 166 -12.74 -4.09 -1.86
CA THR A 166 -12.32 -2.70 -1.71
C THR A 166 -13.45 -1.89 -1.06
N ASP A 167 -13.13 -1.07 -0.08
CA ASP A 167 -14.06 -0.08 0.44
C ASP A 167 -14.32 1.00 -0.63
N LEU A 168 -15.55 1.51 -0.69
CA LEU A 168 -15.88 2.65 -1.54
C LEU A 168 -15.28 3.94 -0.97
N SER A 169 -15.06 4.91 -1.86
CA SER A 169 -14.54 6.23 -1.49
C SER A 169 -13.16 6.13 -0.85
N THR A 170 -12.23 5.57 -1.58
CA THR A 170 -10.81 5.46 -1.24
C THR A 170 -9.95 6.17 -2.27
N ILE A 171 -8.77 6.59 -1.86
CA ILE A 171 -7.72 7.08 -2.75
C ILE A 171 -7.21 5.90 -3.57
N VAL A 172 -7.11 6.06 -4.88
CA VAL A 172 -6.62 5.04 -5.81
C VAL A 172 -5.28 5.38 -6.45
N SER A 173 -4.86 6.62 -6.31
CA SER A 173 -3.58 7.10 -6.84
C SER A 173 -3.04 8.22 -5.97
N VAL A 174 -1.73 8.31 -5.86
CA VAL A 174 -1.01 9.42 -5.24
C VAL A 174 0.29 9.64 -6.01
N ASP A 175 0.64 10.89 -6.25
CA ASP A 175 1.91 11.24 -6.85
C ASP A 175 2.41 12.57 -6.29
N GLU A 176 3.74 12.78 -6.30
CA GLU A 176 4.39 14.02 -5.90
C GLU A 176 5.11 14.62 -7.10
N SER A 177 4.89 15.92 -7.33
CA SER A 177 5.57 16.63 -8.41
C SER A 177 7.09 16.47 -8.32
N PRO A 178 7.79 16.02 -9.36
CA PRO A 178 9.25 15.91 -9.34
C PRO A 178 9.96 17.29 -9.35
N LEU A 179 9.21 18.36 -9.60
CA LEU A 179 9.76 19.72 -9.67
C LEU A 179 9.51 20.52 -8.39
N ILE A 180 8.41 20.26 -7.69
CA ILE A 180 7.97 21.07 -6.54
C ILE A 180 7.75 20.12 -5.35
N PRO A 181 8.65 20.14 -4.35
CA PRO A 181 8.49 19.33 -3.15
C PRO A 181 7.17 19.62 -2.43
N GLY A 182 6.44 18.56 -2.06
CA GLY A 182 5.18 18.67 -1.33
C GLY A 182 3.96 19.03 -2.20
N LEU A 183 4.11 19.24 -3.49
CA LEU A 183 2.97 19.36 -4.41
C LEU A 183 2.50 17.95 -4.79
N LEU A 184 1.37 17.57 -4.22
CA LEU A 184 0.77 16.24 -4.37
C LEU A 184 -0.45 16.27 -5.26
N SER A 185 -0.61 15.23 -6.08
CA SER A 185 -1.81 14.88 -6.82
C SER A 185 -2.42 13.61 -6.24
N VAL A 186 -3.72 13.65 -5.96
CA VAL A 186 -4.44 12.55 -5.30
C VAL A 186 -5.77 12.29 -5.99
#